data_e5089a961938c0733f2262b256a26b04
#
_entry.id   e5089a961938c0733f2262b256a26b04
#
_cell.length_a   1.000
_cell.length_b   1.000
_cell.length_c   1.000
_cell.angle_alpha   90.00
_cell.angle_beta   90.00
_cell.angle_gamma   90.00
#
_symmetry.space_group_name_H-M   'P 1'
#
loop_
_entity.id
_entity.type
_entity.pdbx_description
1 polymer ?
#
loop_
_entity_poly.entity_id
_entity_poly.type
_entity_poly.pdbx_seq_one_letter_code
_entity_poly.pdbx_strand_id
1 'polypeptide(L)'
;ARLRLAGLLLDEKSYDEALGVLAPQPPAPFVALYADRRGDVLAGQGKRDEARKAYEEALAKLDASTDLRSSIQLKLDALGGA
;
A
#
# COMPACT_ATOMS: atom_id res chain seq x y z
N ALA A 1 -9.04 11.79 1.24
CA ALA A 1 -8.42 12.51 2.37
C ALA A 1 -7.48 11.61 3.16
N ARG A 2 -7.90 10.38 3.46
CA ARG A 2 -7.05 9.48 4.26
C ARG A 2 -5.80 9.03 3.51
N LEU A 3 -5.91 8.80 2.20
CA LEU A 3 -4.74 8.42 1.42
C LEU A 3 -3.68 9.50 1.40
N ARG A 4 -4.12 10.76 1.29
CA ARG A 4 -3.18 11.87 1.30
C ARG A 4 -2.52 12.01 2.67
N LEU A 5 -3.31 11.89 3.74
CA LEU A 5 -2.77 11.98 5.09
C LEU A 5 -1.78 10.85 5.35
N ALA A 6 -2.12 9.63 4.94
CA ALA A 6 -1.21 8.51 5.09
C ALA A 6 0.10 8.73 4.33
N GLY A 7 0.03 9.32 3.14
CA GLY A 7 1.22 9.66 2.37
C GLY A 7 2.10 10.66 3.08
N LEU A 8 1.51 11.68 3.68
CA LEU A 8 2.26 12.67 4.44
C LEU A 8 2.91 12.04 5.68
N LEU A 9 2.16 11.19 6.38
CA LEU A 9 2.70 10.51 7.55
C LEU A 9 3.82 9.55 7.16
N LEU A 10 3.70 8.91 6.03
CA LEU A 10 4.77 8.05 5.50
C LEU A 10 6.04 8.85 5.23
N ASP A 11 5.89 10.02 4.61
CA ASP A 11 7.04 10.89 4.33
C ASP A 11 7.73 11.34 5.63
N GLU A 12 6.95 11.50 6.70
CA GLU A 12 7.48 11.86 8.01
C GLU A 12 7.97 10.65 8.80
N LYS A 13 7.85 9.47 8.22
CA LYS A 13 8.19 8.19 8.88
C LYS A 13 7.35 7.93 10.12
N SER A 14 6.14 8.49 10.15
CA SER A 14 5.16 8.23 11.22
C SER A 14 4.33 7.01 10.85
N TYR A 15 4.98 5.85 10.84
CA TYR A 15 4.42 4.63 10.27
C TYR A 15 3.17 4.15 11.00
N ASP A 16 3.19 4.12 12.33
CA ASP A 16 2.06 3.61 13.09
C ASP A 16 0.83 4.49 12.89
N GLU A 17 1.02 5.80 12.85
CA GLU A 17 -0.07 6.72 12.58
C GLU A 17 -0.62 6.53 11.18
N ALA A 18 0.27 6.33 10.20
CA ALA A 18 -0.16 6.09 8.83
C ALA A 18 -1.01 4.83 8.73
N LEU A 19 -0.59 3.75 9.39
CA LEU A 19 -1.37 2.51 9.41
C LEU A 19 -2.73 2.73 10.09
N GLY A 20 -2.77 3.52 11.16
CA GLY A 20 -4.02 3.83 11.83
C GLY A 20 -5.01 4.57 10.93
N VAL A 21 -4.51 5.48 10.10
CA VAL A 21 -5.34 6.21 9.16
C VAL A 21 -5.92 5.28 8.10
N LEU A 22 -5.17 4.24 7.72
CA LEU A 22 -5.58 3.30 6.68
C LEU A 22 -6.39 2.11 7.21
N ALA A 23 -6.49 1.96 8.54
CA ALA A 23 -7.14 0.79 9.13
C ALA A 23 -8.65 0.70 8.84
N PRO A 24 -9.44 1.78 8.87
CA PRO A 24 -10.86 1.68 8.57
C PRO A 24 -11.09 1.20 7.14
N GLN A 25 -12.10 0.35 6.97
CA GLN A 25 -12.44 -0.19 5.64
C GLN A 25 -12.87 0.94 4.72
N PRO A 26 -12.20 1.14 3.58
CA PRO A 26 -12.58 2.20 2.65
C PRO A 26 -13.74 1.75 1.76
N PRO A 27 -14.42 2.69 1.08
CA PRO A 27 -15.37 2.32 0.03
C PRO A 27 -14.70 1.45 -1.03
N ALA A 28 -15.47 0.55 -1.64
CA ALA A 28 -14.94 -0.43 -2.57
C ALA A 28 -13.98 0.13 -3.63
N PRO A 29 -14.27 1.29 -4.26
CA PRO A 29 -13.35 1.80 -5.29
C PRO A 29 -11.96 2.15 -4.78
N PHE A 30 -11.79 2.31 -3.45
CA PHE A 30 -10.52 2.73 -2.86
C PHE A 30 -9.76 1.60 -2.18
N VAL A 31 -10.30 0.37 -2.18
CA VAL A 31 -9.67 -0.75 -1.47
C VAL A 31 -8.25 -1.00 -1.96
N ALA A 32 -8.06 -1.02 -3.29
CA ALA A 32 -6.73 -1.26 -3.86
C ALA A 32 -5.76 -0.14 -3.52
N LEU A 33 -6.21 1.10 -3.56
CA LEU A 33 -5.35 2.23 -3.24
C LEU A 33 -4.92 2.22 -1.78
N TYR A 34 -5.83 1.85 -0.88
CA TYR A 34 -5.50 1.74 0.54
C TYR A 34 -4.50 0.60 0.77
N ALA A 35 -4.69 -0.54 0.10
CA ALA A 35 -3.79 -1.67 0.24
C ALA A 35 -2.39 -1.32 -0.29
N ASP A 36 -2.30 -0.63 -1.41
CA ASP A 36 -1.03 -0.17 -1.96
C ASP A 36 -0.32 0.76 -0.98
N ARG A 37 -1.03 1.73 -0.43
CA ARG A 37 -0.43 2.66 0.53
C ARG A 37 0.00 1.94 1.80
N ARG A 38 -0.80 0.97 2.25
CA ARG A 38 -0.42 0.16 3.43
C ARG A 38 0.87 -0.60 3.14
N GLY A 39 1.01 -1.14 1.94
CA GLY A 39 2.24 -1.79 1.53
C GLY A 39 3.44 -0.85 1.61
N ASP A 40 3.27 0.39 1.16
CA ASP A 40 4.34 1.38 1.22
C ASP A 40 4.79 1.64 2.68
N VAL A 41 3.82 1.76 3.58
CA VAL A 41 4.11 1.99 4.99
C VAL A 41 4.85 0.80 5.60
N LEU A 42 4.35 -0.41 5.33
CA LEU A 42 4.96 -1.62 5.86
C LEU A 42 6.36 -1.82 5.30
N ALA A 43 6.58 -1.51 4.03
CA ALA A 43 7.91 -1.57 3.44
C ALA A 43 8.85 -0.57 4.12
N GLY A 44 8.35 0.62 4.44
CA GLY A 44 9.13 1.61 5.16
C GLY A 44 9.53 1.14 6.54
N GLN A 45 8.69 0.33 7.18
CA GLN A 45 8.99 -0.26 8.49
C GLN A 45 9.92 -1.47 8.40
N GLY A 46 10.26 -1.91 7.19
CA GLY A 46 11.07 -3.11 7.00
C GLY A 46 10.30 -4.41 7.12
N LYS A 47 8.98 -4.34 7.14
CA LYS A 47 8.12 -5.53 7.26
C LYS A 47 7.81 -6.08 5.87
N ARG A 48 8.80 -6.73 5.27
CA ARG A 48 8.72 -7.18 3.88
C ARG A 48 7.56 -8.12 3.59
N ASP A 49 7.37 -9.12 4.44
CA ASP A 49 6.32 -10.11 4.18
C ASP A 49 4.93 -9.48 4.25
N GLU A 50 4.72 -8.61 5.22
CA GLU A 50 3.45 -7.91 5.36
C GLU A 50 3.24 -6.94 4.20
N ALA A 51 4.30 -6.23 3.79
CA ALA A 51 4.22 -5.32 2.65
C ALA A 51 3.86 -6.08 1.39
N ARG A 52 4.47 -7.26 1.18
CA ARG A 52 4.16 -8.08 0.02
C ARG A 52 2.69 -8.46 -0.01
N LYS A 53 2.16 -8.89 1.12
CA LYS A 53 0.75 -9.26 1.21
C LYS A 53 -0.16 -8.09 0.88
N ALA A 54 0.19 -6.89 1.36
CA ALA A 54 -0.61 -5.70 1.08
C ALA A 54 -0.60 -5.36 -0.41
N TYR A 55 0.56 -5.43 -1.05
CA TYR A 55 0.65 -5.17 -2.48
C TYR A 55 -0.09 -6.24 -3.29
N GLU A 56 -0.01 -7.50 -2.87
CA GLU A 56 -0.73 -8.57 -3.55
C GLU A 56 -2.25 -8.36 -3.43
N GLU A 57 -2.71 -7.91 -2.28
CA GLU A 57 -4.10 -7.57 -2.10
C GLU A 57 -4.50 -6.42 -3.03
N ALA A 58 -3.64 -5.41 -3.15
CA ALA A 58 -3.90 -4.29 -4.05
C ALA A 58 -4.05 -4.77 -5.49
N LEU A 59 -3.16 -5.66 -5.93
CA LEU A 59 -3.24 -6.21 -7.29
C LEU A 59 -4.54 -6.98 -7.50
N ALA A 60 -4.96 -7.74 -6.50
CA ALA A 60 -6.17 -8.55 -6.59
C ALA A 60 -7.44 -7.70 -6.70
N LYS A 61 -7.39 -6.46 -6.17
CA LYS A 61 -8.55 -5.57 -6.17
C LYS A 61 -8.51 -4.54 -7.29
N LEU A 62 -7.42 -4.48 -8.05
CA LEU A 62 -7.31 -3.53 -9.16
C LEU A 62 -7.97 -4.06 -10.42
N ASP A 63 -8.52 -3.13 -11.19
CA ASP A 63 -8.94 -3.42 -12.55
C ASP A 63 -7.68 -3.73 -13.37
N ALA A 64 -7.76 -4.72 -14.25
CA ALA A 64 -6.62 -5.17 -15.05
C ALA A 64 -6.07 -4.08 -15.97
N SER A 65 -6.88 -3.09 -16.30
CA SER A 65 -6.49 -2.05 -17.26
C SER A 65 -5.82 -0.83 -16.62
N THR A 66 -5.61 -0.83 -15.29
CA THR A 66 -5.05 0.36 -14.64
C THR A 66 -3.53 0.36 -14.65
N ASP A 67 -2.96 1.53 -14.87
CA ASP A 67 -1.50 1.73 -14.88
C ASP A 67 -0.89 1.50 -13.50
N LEU A 68 -1.68 1.60 -12.45
CA LEU A 68 -1.21 1.38 -11.09
C LEU A 68 -0.70 -0.06 -10.90
N ARG A 69 -1.21 -0.99 -11.71
CA ARG A 69 -0.79 -2.38 -11.63
C ARG A 69 0.72 -2.52 -11.86
N SER A 70 1.25 -1.85 -12.89
CA SER A 70 2.68 -1.89 -13.18
C SER A 70 3.50 -1.31 -12.04
N SER A 71 3.03 -0.22 -11.45
CA SER A 71 3.70 0.42 -10.33
C SER A 71 3.78 -0.52 -9.13
N ILE A 72 2.68 -1.19 -8.81
CA ILE A 72 2.64 -2.10 -7.68
C ILE A 72 3.51 -3.33 -7.95
N GLN A 73 3.51 -3.83 -9.19
CA GLN A 73 4.36 -4.96 -9.55
C GLN A 73 5.83 -4.62 -9.37
N LEU A 74 6.24 -3.41 -9.73
CA LEU A 74 7.61 -2.95 -9.52
C LEU A 74 7.95 -2.92 -8.03
N LYS A 75 7.01 -2.47 -7.20
CA LYS A 75 7.22 -2.45 -5.75
C LYS A 75 7.40 -3.85 -5.19
N LEU A 76 6.60 -4.81 -5.67
CA LEU A 76 6.73 -6.20 -5.26
C LEU A 76 8.11 -6.75 -5.65
N ASP A 77 8.54 -6.48 -6.87
CA ASP A 77 9.84 -6.94 -7.34
C ASP A 77 10.96 -6.33 -6.51
N ALA A 78 10.82 -5.06 -6.13
CA ALA A 78 11.82 -4.36 -5.33
C ALA A 78 11.92 -4.91 -3.91
N LEU A 79 10.89 -5.58 -3.40
CA LEU A 79 10.95 -6.22 -2.09
C LEU A 79 11.83 -7.47 -2.12
N GLY A 80 12.40 -7.79 -3.26
CA GLY A 80 13.27 -8.94 -3.35
C GLY A 80 12.50 -10.24 -3.27
N GLY A 81 11.46 -10.37 -4.07
CA GLY A 81 10.60 -11.54 -4.09
C GLY A 81 11.31 -12.84 -4.42
N ALA A 82 12.61 -12.79 -4.42
CA ALA A 82 13.40 -13.99 -4.59
C ALA A 82 13.43 -14.78 -3.30
#